data_0d4e737881aeaee3c44f089fadfd175a
#
_entry.id   0d4e737881aeaee3c44f089fadfd175a
#
_cell.length_a   1.000
_cell.length_b   1.000
_cell.length_c   1.000
_cell.angle_alpha   90.00
_cell.angle_beta   90.00
_cell.angle_gamma   90.00
#
_symmetry.space_group_name_H-M   'P 1'
#
loop_
_entity.id
_entity.type
_entity.pdbx_description
1 polymer ?
#
loop_
_entity_poly.entity_id
_entity_poly.type
_entity_poly.pdbx_seq_one_letter_code
_entity_poly.pdbx_strand_id
1 'polypeptide(L)'
;MKHLAPVMLLASIALSACARPLPAGVTELTYATPYPPSHPFSRADQRWIDHVERESGGALDIVPMWSGALLSSDMSLEELRHGVADIGLITPIYTRGGTHLIRIQSGFYSGAETIDSQVALYRCLEASVPQLSRELRGLHVLAVQGGLLPGVVTSNRPMRNLADLKGLRIRAPSELLAVLRELGADPVNMPMGEVYSAMAKGVIDGVIAPIDTFQTLHFDEVSNHYATLSVPRGAYPSRAIGEAAWRRLTPAQRNLLDQSRNVWETALREEIERGAKTGEDAAARAAIQITSISPAEQARFEQLYLADAEANARGLASLGIDGLDAFRKARASVKPDGSIECGDAA
;
A
#
# COMPACT_ATOMS: atom_id res chain seq x y z
N MET A 1 59.35 -20.83 39.61
CA MET A 1 58.86 -22.21 39.69
C MET A 1 57.44 -22.21 40.23
N LYS A 2 56.54 -22.98 39.66
CA LYS A 2 55.10 -23.26 39.94
C LYS A 2 54.14 -22.35 39.18
N HIS A 3 53.75 -22.77 37.98
CA HIS A 3 52.48 -23.28 37.46
C HIS A 3 51.21 -22.54 37.91
N LEU A 4 50.64 -21.80 37.00
CA LEU A 4 49.20 -21.53 36.88
C LEU A 4 48.84 -21.55 35.41
N ALA A 5 48.40 -22.71 34.93
CA ALA A 5 47.58 -22.88 33.72
C ALA A 5 46.17 -23.29 34.19
N PRO A 6 45.19 -23.47 33.32
CA PRO A 6 44.32 -22.44 32.73
C PRO A 6 42.87 -22.67 33.19
N VAL A 7 42.12 -21.62 33.35
CA VAL A 7 40.65 -21.71 33.46
C VAL A 7 40.06 -20.71 32.42
N MET A 8 40.03 -21.16 31.18
CA MET A 8 39.34 -20.48 30.10
C MET A 8 38.74 -21.49 29.14
N LEU A 9 37.71 -22.22 29.61
CA LEU A 9 36.89 -23.05 28.72
C LEU A 9 35.60 -23.42 29.43
N LEU A 10 34.57 -22.54 29.39
CA LEU A 10 33.18 -22.86 29.76
C LEU A 10 32.25 -21.62 29.64
N ALA A 11 32.33 -20.90 28.53
CA ALA A 11 31.39 -19.77 28.28
C ALA A 11 30.81 -19.74 26.87
N SER A 12 30.75 -20.89 26.16
CA SER A 12 30.30 -20.90 24.75
C SER A 12 29.01 -21.70 24.48
N ILE A 13 28.21 -22.05 25.48
CA ILE A 13 27.04 -22.94 25.29
C ILE A 13 25.70 -22.29 25.66
N ALA A 14 25.63 -20.99 25.86
CA ALA A 14 24.39 -20.33 26.35
C ALA A 14 23.64 -19.49 25.32
N LEU A 15 23.95 -19.51 24.01
CA LEU A 15 23.25 -18.72 23.00
C LEU A 15 22.30 -19.49 22.07
N SER A 16 22.06 -20.75 22.30
CA SER A 16 21.16 -21.58 21.46
C SER A 16 19.74 -21.76 22.02
N ALA A 17 19.34 -21.04 23.05
CA ALA A 17 18.15 -21.36 23.85
C ALA A 17 16.89 -20.56 23.51
N CYS A 18 16.83 -19.80 22.39
CA CYS A 18 15.63 -19.00 22.02
C CYS A 18 14.92 -19.46 20.74
N ALA A 19 15.37 -20.51 20.08
CA ALA A 19 14.62 -21.07 18.95
C ALA A 19 13.59 -22.07 19.49
N ARG A 20 12.30 -21.78 19.37
CA ARG A 20 11.21 -22.73 19.61
C ARG A 20 11.41 -23.90 18.64
N PRO A 21 11.58 -25.14 19.11
CA PRO A 21 11.68 -26.27 18.20
C PRO A 21 10.34 -26.46 17.51
N LEU A 22 10.35 -26.36 16.18
CA LEU A 22 9.17 -26.60 15.36
C LEU A 22 8.85 -28.10 15.34
N PRO A 23 7.57 -28.50 15.34
CA PRO A 23 7.17 -29.87 15.09
C PRO A 23 7.69 -30.34 13.72
N ALA A 24 8.00 -31.64 13.60
CA ALA A 24 8.46 -32.20 12.34
C ALA A 24 7.39 -31.98 11.23
N GLY A 25 7.80 -31.45 10.08
CA GLY A 25 6.91 -31.19 8.93
C GLY A 25 6.24 -29.83 8.92
N VAL A 26 6.45 -28.99 9.94
CA VAL A 26 5.95 -27.60 9.96
C VAL A 26 6.96 -26.67 9.29
N THR A 27 6.49 -25.82 8.40
CA THR A 27 7.26 -24.74 7.79
C THR A 27 6.87 -23.43 8.46
N GLU A 28 7.79 -22.80 9.16
CA GLU A 28 7.61 -21.46 9.71
C GLU A 28 7.91 -20.40 8.65
N LEU A 29 7.05 -19.38 8.58
CA LEU A 29 7.20 -18.20 7.74
C LEU A 29 7.01 -16.94 8.59
N THR A 30 7.93 -15.99 8.47
CA THR A 30 7.73 -14.67 9.05
C THR A 30 6.88 -13.80 8.14
N TYR A 31 5.84 -13.16 8.71
CA TYR A 31 5.07 -12.11 8.04
C TYR A 31 5.41 -10.76 8.64
N ALA A 32 5.64 -9.72 7.84
CA ALA A 32 6.00 -8.39 8.34
C ALA A 32 5.17 -7.27 7.72
N THR A 33 4.80 -6.29 8.56
CA THR A 33 4.07 -5.08 8.15
C THR A 33 4.47 -3.88 9.02
N PRO A 34 4.48 -2.64 8.46
CA PRO A 34 4.73 -1.44 9.25
C PRO A 34 3.56 -1.03 10.16
N TYR A 35 2.39 -1.65 10.03
CA TYR A 35 1.19 -1.28 10.76
C TYR A 35 1.02 -2.07 12.07
N PRO A 36 0.39 -1.45 13.12
CA PRO A 36 0.08 -2.14 14.37
C PRO A 36 -1.06 -3.16 14.18
N PRO A 37 -1.24 -4.12 15.10
CA PRO A 37 -2.30 -5.14 15.00
C PRO A 37 -3.72 -4.57 14.88
N SER A 38 -3.96 -3.39 15.44
CA SER A 38 -5.26 -2.70 15.40
C SER A 38 -5.62 -2.09 14.05
N HIS A 39 -4.66 -1.95 13.15
CA HIS A 39 -4.88 -1.35 11.83
C HIS A 39 -5.74 -2.28 10.94
N PRO A 40 -6.67 -1.76 10.10
CA PRO A 40 -7.48 -2.57 9.20
C PRO A 40 -6.69 -3.56 8.35
N PHE A 41 -5.55 -3.14 7.80
CA PHE A 41 -4.68 -4.01 7.02
C PHE A 41 -4.17 -5.19 7.86
N SER A 42 -3.71 -4.93 9.08
CA SER A 42 -3.20 -5.97 9.97
C SER A 42 -4.28 -6.94 10.42
N ARG A 43 -5.53 -6.48 10.60
CA ARG A 43 -6.66 -7.38 10.88
C ARG A 43 -6.99 -8.27 9.68
N ALA A 44 -6.93 -7.74 8.47
CA ALA A 44 -7.08 -8.53 7.26
C ALA A 44 -5.94 -9.55 7.10
N ASP A 45 -4.71 -9.13 7.41
CA ASP A 45 -3.53 -10.00 7.37
C ASP A 45 -3.67 -11.14 8.39
N GLN A 46 -4.14 -10.86 9.61
CA GLN A 46 -4.39 -11.89 10.63
C GLN A 46 -5.47 -12.89 10.18
N ARG A 47 -6.57 -12.41 9.57
CA ARG A 47 -7.62 -13.29 9.02
C ARG A 47 -7.08 -14.24 7.95
N TRP A 48 -6.18 -13.76 7.11
CA TRP A 48 -5.52 -14.58 6.11
C TRP A 48 -4.54 -15.59 6.76
N ILE A 49 -3.75 -15.16 7.73
CA ILE A 49 -2.86 -16.05 8.50
C ILE A 49 -3.66 -17.20 9.11
N ASP A 50 -4.71 -16.87 9.87
CA ASP A 50 -5.59 -17.85 10.52
C ASP A 50 -6.21 -18.84 9.51
N HIS A 51 -6.55 -18.35 8.29
CA HIS A 51 -7.06 -19.20 7.22
C HIS A 51 -6.00 -20.17 6.70
N VAL A 52 -4.81 -19.68 6.37
CA VAL A 52 -3.72 -20.50 5.82
C VAL A 52 -3.25 -21.55 6.82
N GLU A 53 -3.07 -21.20 8.08
CA GLU A 53 -2.69 -22.14 9.13
C GLU A 53 -3.72 -23.25 9.29
N ARG A 54 -5.00 -22.91 9.33
CA ARG A 54 -6.10 -23.88 9.42
C ARG A 54 -6.16 -24.81 8.21
N GLU A 55 -6.15 -24.25 6.99
CA GLU A 55 -6.25 -25.03 5.74
C GLU A 55 -5.00 -25.87 5.47
N SER A 56 -3.84 -25.44 5.98
CA SER A 56 -2.61 -26.25 5.92
C SER A 56 -2.62 -27.45 6.91
N GLY A 57 -3.61 -27.54 7.80
CA GLY A 57 -3.64 -28.51 8.88
C GLY A 57 -2.46 -28.34 9.86
N GLY A 58 -1.92 -27.11 9.99
CA GLY A 58 -0.76 -26.78 10.81
C GLY A 58 0.60 -27.08 10.15
N ALA A 59 0.62 -27.37 8.83
CA ALA A 59 1.88 -27.55 8.10
C ALA A 59 2.57 -26.21 7.76
N LEU A 60 1.85 -25.09 7.89
CA LEU A 60 2.40 -23.72 7.85
C LEU A 60 2.14 -23.07 9.22
N ASP A 61 3.15 -22.40 9.76
CA ASP A 61 3.13 -21.55 10.96
C ASP A 61 3.59 -20.16 10.53
N ILE A 62 2.72 -19.15 10.59
CA ILE A 62 3.01 -17.80 10.09
C ILE A 62 3.13 -16.86 11.27
N VAL A 63 4.34 -16.43 11.57
CA VAL A 63 4.66 -15.57 12.71
C VAL A 63 4.60 -14.09 12.30
N PRO A 64 3.58 -13.32 12.77
CA PRO A 64 3.46 -11.93 12.37
C PRO A 64 4.38 -11.00 13.17
N MET A 65 5.07 -10.11 12.46
CA MET A 65 5.92 -9.05 12.95
C MET A 65 5.28 -7.70 12.61
N TRP A 66 4.59 -7.11 13.59
CA TRP A 66 3.83 -5.88 13.45
C TRP A 66 4.67 -4.62 13.68
N SER A 67 4.11 -3.46 13.34
CA SER A 67 4.61 -2.12 13.72
C SER A 67 6.02 -1.81 13.22
N GLY A 68 6.40 -2.33 12.05
CA GLY A 68 7.70 -2.04 11.44
C GLY A 68 8.89 -2.74 12.09
N ALA A 69 8.64 -3.86 12.79
CA ALA A 69 9.70 -4.60 13.47
C ALA A 69 10.76 -5.18 12.51
N LEU A 70 10.37 -5.51 11.26
CA LEU A 70 11.29 -6.06 10.25
C LEU A 70 11.30 -5.28 8.94
N LEU A 71 10.14 -4.90 8.41
CA LEU A 71 10.05 -4.22 7.10
C LEU A 71 9.73 -2.74 7.26
N SER A 72 10.48 -1.92 6.52
CA SER A 72 10.20 -0.49 6.36
C SER A 72 9.21 -0.24 5.21
N SER A 73 8.56 0.93 5.19
CA SER A 73 7.59 1.24 4.13
C SER A 73 8.24 1.54 2.78
N ASP A 74 9.43 2.12 2.75
CA ASP A 74 10.10 2.58 1.53
C ASP A 74 11.10 1.57 0.95
N MET A 75 11.58 0.61 1.77
CA MET A 75 12.51 -0.44 1.37
C MET A 75 11.88 -1.84 1.33
N SER A 76 10.58 -1.96 1.61
CA SER A 76 9.90 -3.24 1.82
C SER A 76 10.12 -4.26 0.68
N LEU A 77 10.21 -3.83 -0.58
CA LEU A 77 10.47 -4.72 -1.70
C LEU A 77 11.88 -5.31 -1.65
N GLU A 78 12.89 -4.47 -1.40
CA GLU A 78 14.28 -4.89 -1.34
C GLU A 78 14.52 -5.76 -0.09
N GLU A 79 14.00 -5.37 1.05
CA GLU A 79 14.10 -6.11 2.30
C GLU A 79 13.47 -7.51 2.15
N LEU A 80 12.31 -7.60 1.49
CA LEU A 80 11.65 -8.90 1.23
C LEU A 80 12.42 -9.76 0.21
N ARG A 81 12.99 -9.13 -0.85
CA ARG A 81 13.87 -9.83 -1.81
C ARG A 81 15.10 -10.43 -1.15
N HIS A 82 15.64 -9.74 -0.14
CA HIS A 82 16.81 -10.18 0.62
C HIS A 82 16.48 -11.11 1.80
N GLY A 83 15.19 -11.41 2.02
CA GLY A 83 14.76 -12.36 3.05
C GLY A 83 14.81 -11.80 4.47
N VAL A 84 14.66 -10.48 4.65
CA VAL A 84 14.48 -9.87 5.98
C VAL A 84 13.20 -10.39 6.65
N ALA A 85 12.17 -10.65 5.86
CA ALA A 85 11.00 -11.45 6.21
C ALA A 85 10.69 -12.40 5.05
N ASP A 86 9.89 -13.43 5.29
CA ASP A 86 9.46 -14.37 4.24
C ASP A 86 8.30 -13.79 3.43
N ILE A 87 7.30 -13.26 4.12
CA ILE A 87 6.10 -12.64 3.56
C ILE A 87 6.00 -11.22 4.14
N GLY A 88 5.46 -10.29 3.38
CA GLY A 88 5.27 -8.96 3.93
C GLY A 88 4.37 -8.04 3.12
N LEU A 89 3.99 -6.97 3.78
CA LEU A 89 3.36 -5.84 3.12
C LEU A 89 4.42 -5.09 2.31
N ILE A 90 4.20 -4.98 1.00
CA ILE A 90 5.05 -4.19 0.11
C ILE A 90 4.32 -2.91 -0.32
N THR A 91 5.07 -1.82 -0.44
CA THR A 91 4.55 -0.51 -0.83
C THR A 91 5.32 0.05 -2.03
N PRO A 92 5.09 -0.48 -3.24
CA PRO A 92 5.83 -0.09 -4.46
C PRO A 92 5.79 1.42 -4.76
N ILE A 93 4.73 2.10 -4.29
CA ILE A 93 4.54 3.54 -4.48
C ILE A 93 5.57 4.41 -3.72
N TYR A 94 6.24 3.87 -2.71
CA TYR A 94 7.30 4.58 -1.96
C TYR A 94 8.71 4.19 -2.40
N THR A 95 8.86 3.11 -3.16
CA THR A 95 10.16 2.61 -3.59
C THR A 95 10.85 3.58 -4.54
N ARG A 96 12.13 3.88 -4.30
CA ARG A 96 12.88 4.90 -5.05
C ARG A 96 13.41 4.44 -6.39
N GLY A 97 13.43 3.14 -6.67
CA GLY A 97 13.96 2.58 -7.91
C GLY A 97 13.35 1.25 -8.28
N GLY A 98 13.44 0.84 -9.54
CA GLY A 98 13.02 -0.49 -10.01
C GLY A 98 11.52 -0.70 -10.19
N THR A 99 10.68 0.19 -9.68
CA THR A 99 9.20 0.10 -9.78
C THR A 99 8.63 1.31 -10.51
N HIS A 100 9.06 1.51 -11.74
CA HIS A 100 8.73 2.71 -12.51
C HIS A 100 7.25 2.73 -12.94
N LEU A 101 6.78 1.67 -13.59
CA LEU A 101 5.40 1.56 -14.06
C LEU A 101 4.44 1.30 -12.91
N ILE A 102 4.76 0.38 -11.98
CA ILE A 102 3.90 0.08 -10.81
C ILE A 102 3.64 1.35 -9.99
N ARG A 103 4.61 2.24 -9.87
CA ARG A 103 4.48 3.48 -9.11
C ARG A 103 3.52 4.47 -9.76
N ILE A 104 3.60 4.66 -11.08
CA ILE A 104 2.78 5.66 -11.77
C ILE A 104 1.41 5.11 -12.22
N GLN A 105 1.26 3.80 -12.35
CA GLN A 105 0.03 3.19 -12.85
C GLN A 105 -1.19 3.51 -11.96
N SER A 106 -0.99 3.82 -10.67
CA SER A 106 -2.07 4.29 -9.80
C SER A 106 -2.74 5.58 -10.32
N GLY A 107 -2.06 6.35 -11.18
CA GLY A 107 -2.62 7.49 -11.90
C GLY A 107 -3.62 7.14 -13.02
N PHE A 108 -3.74 5.88 -13.42
CA PHE A 108 -4.53 5.47 -14.58
C PHE A 108 -6.02 5.16 -14.26
N TYR A 109 -6.43 5.27 -12.99
CA TYR A 109 -7.66 4.71 -12.42
C TYR A 109 -8.87 5.64 -12.37
N SER A 110 -8.84 6.81 -13.03
CA SER A 110 -10.04 7.67 -13.10
C SER A 110 -11.24 6.88 -13.61
N GLY A 111 -12.36 6.92 -12.86
CA GLY A 111 -13.58 6.15 -13.13
C GLY A 111 -13.62 4.76 -12.45
N ALA A 112 -12.52 4.25 -11.89
CA ALA A 112 -12.52 3.04 -11.06
C ALA A 112 -12.67 3.45 -9.57
N GLU A 113 -13.90 3.68 -9.12
CA GLU A 113 -14.17 4.34 -7.84
C GLU A 113 -14.30 3.37 -6.66
N THR A 114 -14.55 2.09 -6.92
CA THR A 114 -14.69 1.06 -5.89
C THR A 114 -13.40 0.24 -5.74
N ILE A 115 -13.21 -0.36 -4.55
CA ILE A 115 -12.07 -1.26 -4.31
C ILE A 115 -12.08 -2.41 -5.33
N ASP A 116 -13.25 -2.98 -5.61
CA ASP A 116 -13.38 -4.09 -6.55
C ASP A 116 -13.03 -3.66 -7.99
N SER A 117 -13.49 -2.50 -8.46
CA SER A 117 -13.12 -1.98 -9.79
C SER A 117 -11.63 -1.67 -9.90
N GLN A 118 -11.01 -1.15 -8.83
CA GLN A 118 -9.57 -0.91 -8.78
C GLN A 118 -8.78 -2.23 -8.89
N VAL A 119 -9.15 -3.26 -8.12
CA VAL A 119 -8.51 -4.58 -8.17
C VAL A 119 -8.71 -5.23 -9.53
N ALA A 120 -9.93 -5.16 -10.09
CA ALA A 120 -10.23 -5.68 -11.42
C ALA A 120 -9.36 -5.00 -12.51
N LEU A 121 -9.24 -3.68 -12.48
CA LEU A 121 -8.39 -2.94 -13.42
C LEU A 121 -6.91 -3.33 -13.28
N TYR A 122 -6.41 -3.49 -12.04
CA TYR A 122 -5.04 -3.98 -11.85
C TYR A 122 -4.85 -5.37 -12.47
N ARG A 123 -5.82 -6.27 -12.32
CA ARG A 123 -5.75 -7.62 -12.93
C ARG A 123 -5.73 -7.57 -14.46
N CYS A 124 -6.49 -6.67 -15.08
CA CYS A 124 -6.41 -6.45 -16.52
C CYS A 124 -5.01 -5.99 -16.96
N LEU A 125 -4.42 -5.05 -16.22
CA LEU A 125 -3.07 -4.56 -16.49
C LEU A 125 -2.01 -5.65 -16.24
N GLU A 126 -2.10 -6.39 -15.14
CA GLU A 126 -1.18 -7.48 -14.81
C GLU A 126 -1.16 -8.55 -15.92
N ALA A 127 -2.32 -8.88 -16.48
CA ALA A 127 -2.45 -9.86 -17.55
C ALA A 127 -1.91 -9.37 -18.91
N SER A 128 -2.02 -8.07 -19.21
CA SER A 128 -1.73 -7.52 -20.54
C SER A 128 -0.44 -6.68 -20.61
N VAL A 129 0.19 -6.36 -19.47
CA VAL A 129 1.38 -5.50 -19.37
C VAL A 129 2.52 -6.22 -18.63
N PRO A 130 3.37 -6.99 -19.35
CA PRO A 130 4.44 -7.78 -18.73
C PRO A 130 5.46 -6.97 -17.90
N GLN A 131 5.52 -5.66 -18.10
CA GLN A 131 6.40 -4.78 -17.33
C GLN A 131 6.08 -4.81 -15.83
N LEU A 132 4.81 -4.92 -15.43
CA LEU A 132 4.42 -5.00 -14.03
C LEU A 132 5.08 -6.20 -13.33
N SER A 133 5.02 -7.38 -13.95
CA SER A 133 5.67 -8.59 -13.42
C SER A 133 7.21 -8.47 -13.42
N ARG A 134 7.80 -7.80 -14.44
CA ARG A 134 9.25 -7.58 -14.48
C ARG A 134 9.73 -6.72 -13.31
N GLU A 135 8.98 -5.71 -12.91
CA GLU A 135 9.32 -4.84 -11.78
C GLU A 135 9.20 -5.54 -10.42
N LEU A 136 8.47 -6.64 -10.34
CA LEU A 136 8.33 -7.48 -9.14
C LEU A 136 9.21 -8.73 -9.13
N ARG A 137 10.18 -8.81 -10.05
CA ARG A 137 11.08 -9.98 -10.10
C ARG A 137 11.72 -10.25 -8.74
N GLY A 138 11.75 -11.52 -8.33
CA GLY A 138 12.24 -11.94 -7.01
C GLY A 138 11.18 -11.93 -5.90
N LEU A 139 9.96 -11.53 -6.24
CA LEU A 139 8.80 -11.57 -5.35
C LEU A 139 7.66 -12.33 -6.02
N HIS A 140 6.89 -13.06 -5.22
CA HIS A 140 5.65 -13.69 -5.64
C HIS A 140 4.49 -12.96 -4.96
N VAL A 141 3.61 -12.32 -5.76
CA VAL A 141 2.51 -11.52 -5.23
C VAL A 141 1.41 -12.43 -4.70
N LEU A 142 1.00 -12.22 -3.47
CA LEU A 142 -0.05 -12.98 -2.78
C LEU A 142 -1.37 -12.22 -2.66
N ALA A 143 -1.35 -10.88 -2.69
CA ALA A 143 -2.58 -10.09 -2.72
C ALA A 143 -2.38 -8.72 -3.37
N VAL A 144 -3.43 -8.26 -4.04
CA VAL A 144 -3.58 -6.91 -4.58
C VAL A 144 -4.52 -6.12 -3.67
N GLN A 145 -4.24 -4.86 -3.46
CA GLN A 145 -5.03 -3.99 -2.61
C GLN A 145 -5.45 -2.74 -3.35
N GLY A 146 -6.74 -2.49 -3.37
CA GLY A 146 -7.34 -1.19 -3.66
C GLY A 146 -7.54 -0.37 -2.37
N GLY A 147 -8.36 0.67 -2.44
CA GLY A 147 -8.69 1.46 -1.24
C GLY A 147 -9.78 2.50 -1.50
N LEU A 148 -10.20 3.16 -0.43
CA LEU A 148 -11.14 4.26 -0.52
C LEU A 148 -10.51 5.43 -1.29
N LEU A 149 -11.31 6.16 -2.04
CA LEU A 149 -10.86 7.37 -2.71
C LEU A 149 -10.47 8.41 -1.65
N PRO A 150 -9.25 8.99 -1.73
CA PRO A 150 -8.83 10.01 -0.81
C PRO A 150 -9.55 11.34 -1.05
N GLY A 151 -9.73 12.09 0.05
CA GLY A 151 -9.98 13.52 0.02
C GLY A 151 -8.77 14.32 0.45
N VAL A 152 -8.99 15.56 0.84
CA VAL A 152 -7.95 16.47 1.35
C VAL A 152 -8.20 16.75 2.83
N VAL A 153 -7.34 16.21 3.69
CA VAL A 153 -7.32 16.50 5.14
C VAL A 153 -6.40 17.69 5.38
N THR A 154 -6.84 18.70 6.13
CA THR A 154 -6.00 19.85 6.50
C THR A 154 -6.12 20.19 7.98
N SER A 155 -5.02 20.73 8.57
CA SER A 155 -4.98 21.09 9.97
C SER A 155 -5.79 22.37 10.25
N ASN A 156 -5.45 23.50 9.59
CA ASN A 156 -5.95 24.82 10.00
C ASN A 156 -6.71 25.60 8.91
N ARG A 157 -6.64 25.15 7.65
CA ARG A 157 -7.23 25.88 6.53
C ARG A 157 -8.24 25.01 5.80
N PRO A 158 -9.53 25.41 5.75
CA PRO A 158 -10.52 24.69 4.97
C PRO A 158 -10.21 24.78 3.47
N MET A 159 -10.46 23.71 2.74
CA MET A 159 -10.43 23.70 1.28
C MET A 159 -11.88 23.69 0.76
N ARG A 160 -12.31 24.72 0.05
CA ARG A 160 -13.63 24.84 -0.57
C ARG A 160 -13.59 24.68 -2.09
N ASN A 161 -12.44 24.95 -2.68
CA ASN A 161 -12.16 24.84 -4.09
C ASN A 161 -10.66 24.58 -4.31
N LEU A 162 -10.25 24.26 -5.54
CA LEU A 162 -8.85 23.93 -5.85
C LEU A 162 -7.86 25.06 -5.60
N ALA A 163 -8.32 26.34 -5.68
CA ALA A 163 -7.43 27.48 -5.42
C ALA A 163 -7.02 27.59 -3.95
N ASP A 164 -7.76 26.99 -3.02
CA ASP A 164 -7.43 26.97 -1.59
C ASP A 164 -6.20 26.10 -1.29
N LEU A 165 -5.78 25.24 -2.23
CA LEU A 165 -4.52 24.46 -2.13
C LEU A 165 -3.26 25.34 -2.22
N LYS A 166 -3.40 26.56 -2.78
CA LYS A 166 -2.26 27.46 -3.00
C LYS A 166 -1.51 27.76 -1.69
N GLY A 167 -0.21 27.46 -1.72
CA GLY A 167 0.71 27.71 -0.62
C GLY A 167 0.57 26.74 0.55
N LEU A 168 -0.28 25.69 0.46
CA LEU A 168 -0.33 24.62 1.44
C LEU A 168 0.76 23.59 1.15
N ARG A 169 1.48 23.17 2.18
CA ARG A 169 2.36 22.01 2.12
C ARG A 169 1.54 20.74 2.35
N ILE A 170 1.27 20.02 1.26
CA ILE A 170 0.39 18.85 1.27
C ILE A 170 1.19 17.57 1.03
N ARG A 171 1.05 16.61 1.95
CA ARG A 171 1.57 15.28 1.69
C ARG A 171 0.70 14.57 0.65
N ALA A 172 1.34 14.02 -0.38
CA ALA A 172 0.68 13.23 -1.40
C ALA A 172 1.58 12.08 -1.90
N PRO A 173 1.02 11.04 -2.50
CA PRO A 173 1.78 10.05 -3.22
C PRO A 173 2.42 10.65 -4.49
N SER A 174 3.44 9.95 -5.03
CA SER A 174 4.32 10.52 -6.06
C SER A 174 3.60 10.98 -7.33
N GLU A 175 2.56 10.26 -7.73
CA GLU A 175 1.76 10.53 -8.95
C GLU A 175 0.93 11.81 -8.87
N LEU A 176 0.73 12.38 -7.69
CA LEU A 176 -0.05 13.62 -7.49
C LEU A 176 0.81 14.87 -7.37
N LEU A 177 2.14 14.72 -7.24
CA LEU A 177 3.00 15.85 -6.92
C LEU A 177 2.98 16.94 -7.99
N ALA A 178 2.93 16.58 -9.27
CA ALA A 178 2.93 17.56 -10.36
C ALA A 178 1.58 18.30 -10.43
N VAL A 179 0.46 17.58 -10.34
CA VAL A 179 -0.90 18.17 -10.31
C VAL A 179 -1.06 19.17 -9.16
N LEU A 180 -0.61 18.79 -7.96
CA LEU A 180 -0.71 19.67 -6.80
C LEU A 180 0.18 20.92 -6.93
N ARG A 181 1.38 20.81 -7.55
CA ARG A 181 2.20 21.99 -7.87
C ARG A 181 1.52 22.92 -8.87
N GLU A 182 0.89 22.37 -9.90
CA GLU A 182 0.14 23.15 -10.88
C GLU A 182 -1.02 23.91 -10.22
N LEU A 183 -1.64 23.33 -9.20
CA LEU A 183 -2.67 23.96 -8.37
C LEU A 183 -2.07 24.94 -7.32
N GLY A 184 -0.74 25.11 -7.30
CA GLY A 184 -0.04 26.07 -6.45
C GLY A 184 0.28 25.59 -5.03
N ALA A 185 0.10 24.31 -4.72
CA ALA A 185 0.52 23.72 -3.47
C ALA A 185 2.05 23.47 -3.43
N ASP A 186 2.60 23.20 -2.26
CA ASP A 186 3.95 22.70 -2.03
C ASP A 186 3.84 21.19 -1.62
N PRO A 187 3.72 20.25 -2.58
CA PRO A 187 3.50 18.86 -2.26
C PRO A 187 4.79 18.14 -1.88
N VAL A 188 4.69 17.27 -0.87
CA VAL A 188 5.78 16.43 -0.40
C VAL A 188 5.36 14.97 -0.38
N ASN A 189 6.31 14.07 -0.66
CA ASN A 189 6.10 12.64 -0.54
C ASN A 189 6.78 12.11 0.71
N MET A 190 6.04 11.35 1.51
CA MET A 190 6.54 10.61 2.67
C MET A 190 5.64 9.40 2.96
N PRO A 191 6.15 8.36 3.66
CA PRO A 191 5.34 7.24 4.14
C PRO A 191 4.16 7.71 5.00
N MET A 192 3.01 7.00 4.88
CA MET A 192 1.79 7.40 5.58
C MET A 192 1.94 7.36 7.11
N GLY A 193 2.76 6.45 7.65
CA GLY A 193 3.03 6.37 9.09
C GLY A 193 3.77 7.57 9.70
N GLU A 194 4.38 8.43 8.87
CA GLU A 194 5.09 9.64 9.33
C GLU A 194 4.18 10.88 9.35
N VAL A 195 3.01 10.80 8.70
CA VAL A 195 2.12 11.95 8.44
C VAL A 195 1.57 12.56 9.73
N TYR A 196 1.11 11.72 10.68
CA TYR A 196 0.61 12.22 11.97
C TYR A 196 1.63 13.16 12.66
N SER A 197 2.86 12.70 12.80
CA SER A 197 3.93 13.49 13.43
C SER A 197 4.28 14.74 12.63
N ALA A 198 4.25 14.67 11.29
CA ALA A 198 4.52 15.82 10.43
C ALA A 198 3.42 16.89 10.53
N MET A 199 2.14 16.49 10.60
CA MET A 199 1.00 17.41 10.83
C MET A 199 1.03 18.00 12.24
N ALA A 200 1.22 17.17 13.27
CA ALA A 200 1.29 17.62 14.66
C ALA A 200 2.40 18.65 14.92
N LYS A 201 3.52 18.55 14.18
CA LYS A 201 4.65 19.49 14.27
C LYS A 201 4.54 20.67 13.30
N GLY A 202 3.48 20.74 12.48
CA GLY A 202 3.31 21.78 11.45
C GLY A 202 4.35 21.72 10.32
N VAL A 203 4.99 20.57 10.10
CA VAL A 203 5.90 20.35 8.97
C VAL A 203 5.12 20.30 7.64
N ILE A 204 3.89 19.79 7.68
CA ILE A 204 2.92 19.81 6.59
C ILE A 204 1.60 20.39 7.07
N ASP A 205 0.86 21.03 6.18
CA ASP A 205 -0.46 21.63 6.45
C ASP A 205 -1.60 20.64 6.26
N GLY A 206 -1.37 19.55 5.53
CA GLY A 206 -2.39 18.56 5.25
C GLY A 206 -1.88 17.37 4.46
N VAL A 207 -2.80 16.48 4.11
CA VAL A 207 -2.53 15.22 3.43
C VAL A 207 -3.66 14.81 2.49
N ILE A 208 -3.31 14.23 1.35
CA ILE A 208 -4.26 13.48 0.52
C ILE A 208 -4.45 12.10 1.17
N ALA A 209 -5.61 11.89 1.79
CA ALA A 209 -5.92 10.69 2.55
C ALA A 209 -7.42 10.38 2.56
N PRO A 210 -7.82 9.10 2.61
CA PRO A 210 -9.22 8.72 2.74
C PRO A 210 -9.72 8.90 4.19
N ILE A 211 -11.05 8.90 4.34
CA ILE A 211 -11.72 9.23 5.61
C ILE A 211 -11.41 8.25 6.74
N ASP A 212 -11.07 7.00 6.44
CA ASP A 212 -10.70 6.00 7.45
C ASP A 212 -9.46 6.39 8.27
N THR A 213 -8.60 7.26 7.70
CA THR A 213 -7.38 7.74 8.37
C THR A 213 -7.65 8.57 9.63
N PHE A 214 -8.82 9.14 9.77
CA PHE A 214 -9.20 9.80 11.03
C PHE A 214 -9.12 8.83 12.21
N GLN A 215 -9.65 7.61 12.07
CA GLN A 215 -9.57 6.60 13.12
C GLN A 215 -8.27 5.77 13.05
N THR A 216 -7.86 5.36 11.86
CA THR A 216 -6.79 4.36 11.70
C THR A 216 -5.38 4.91 11.92
N LEU A 217 -5.21 6.22 11.71
CA LEU A 217 -3.94 6.95 11.85
C LEU A 217 -4.07 8.18 12.76
N HIS A 218 -5.18 8.31 13.48
CA HIS A 218 -5.43 9.38 14.45
C HIS A 218 -5.36 10.80 13.85
N PHE A 219 -5.76 10.96 12.58
CA PHE A 219 -5.74 12.28 11.95
C PHE A 219 -6.80 13.22 12.52
N ASP A 220 -7.82 12.68 13.18
CA ASP A 220 -8.80 13.45 13.97
C ASP A 220 -8.17 14.28 15.10
N GLU A 221 -6.98 13.91 15.61
CA GLU A 221 -6.27 14.65 16.65
C GLU A 221 -5.43 15.81 16.11
N VAL A 222 -5.08 15.82 14.82
CA VAL A 222 -4.10 16.76 14.22
C VAL A 222 -4.66 17.54 13.03
N SER A 223 -5.98 17.41 12.77
CA SER A 223 -6.66 18.12 11.68
C SER A 223 -8.03 18.64 12.10
N ASN A 224 -8.55 19.62 11.36
CA ASN A 224 -9.87 20.22 11.61
C ASN A 224 -10.79 20.20 10.38
N HIS A 225 -10.26 19.87 9.18
CA HIS A 225 -11.01 19.98 7.94
C HIS A 225 -10.79 18.76 7.05
N TYR A 226 -11.86 18.40 6.33
CA TYR A 226 -11.84 17.38 5.29
C TYR A 226 -12.61 17.88 4.06
N ALA A 227 -11.95 18.00 2.91
CA ALA A 227 -12.60 18.29 1.66
C ALA A 227 -12.84 17.02 0.85
N THR A 228 -14.06 16.83 0.36
CA THR A 228 -14.49 15.62 -0.36
C THR A 228 -14.04 15.62 -1.83
N LEU A 229 -12.84 16.13 -2.11
CA LEU A 229 -12.23 15.95 -3.42
C LEU A 229 -11.98 14.46 -3.64
N SER A 230 -12.68 13.89 -4.62
CA SER A 230 -12.50 12.48 -4.95
C SER A 230 -11.24 12.31 -5.79
N VAL A 231 -10.13 11.94 -5.14
CA VAL A 231 -8.85 11.75 -5.82
C VAL A 231 -8.79 10.31 -6.33
N PRO A 232 -8.64 10.10 -7.65
CA PRO A 232 -8.47 8.75 -8.19
C PRO A 232 -7.27 8.06 -7.56
N ARG A 233 -7.40 6.78 -7.28
CA ARG A 233 -6.30 5.94 -6.80
C ARG A 233 -6.34 4.56 -7.42
N GLY A 234 -5.18 3.95 -7.59
CA GLY A 234 -5.07 2.61 -8.11
C GLY A 234 -4.96 1.54 -7.04
N ALA A 235 -5.20 0.30 -7.49
CA ALA A 235 -4.77 -0.87 -6.77
C ALA A 235 -3.28 -1.16 -7.07
N TYR A 236 -2.65 -1.88 -6.18
CA TYR A 236 -1.25 -2.27 -6.29
C TYR A 236 -0.99 -3.62 -5.63
N PRO A 237 0.06 -4.36 -6.05
CA PRO A 237 0.49 -5.55 -5.33
C PRO A 237 0.96 -5.13 -3.94
N SER A 238 0.29 -5.64 -2.92
CA SER A 238 0.49 -5.15 -1.56
C SER A 238 1.01 -6.20 -0.60
N ARG A 239 0.87 -7.46 -0.95
CA ARG A 239 1.40 -8.59 -0.18
C ARG A 239 2.19 -9.50 -1.09
N ALA A 240 3.38 -9.88 -0.66
CA ALA A 240 4.24 -10.76 -1.43
C ALA A 240 5.06 -11.67 -0.53
N ILE A 241 5.50 -12.79 -1.09
CA ILE A 241 6.50 -13.67 -0.51
C ILE A 241 7.79 -13.55 -1.32
N GLY A 242 8.93 -13.52 -0.63
CA GLY A 242 10.24 -13.51 -1.26
C GLY A 242 10.53 -14.83 -1.98
N GLU A 243 11.25 -14.77 -3.11
CA GLU A 243 11.56 -15.95 -3.94
C GLU A 243 12.29 -17.05 -3.16
N ALA A 244 13.18 -16.70 -2.23
CA ALA A 244 13.89 -17.67 -1.41
C ALA A 244 12.94 -18.46 -0.48
N ALA A 245 11.98 -17.76 0.14
CA ALA A 245 10.94 -18.38 0.96
C ALA A 245 10.00 -19.24 0.11
N TRP A 246 9.56 -18.71 -1.04
CA TRP A 246 8.70 -19.44 -1.98
C TRP A 246 9.30 -20.79 -2.42
N ARG A 247 10.61 -20.83 -2.69
CA ARG A 247 11.30 -22.06 -3.09
C ARG A 247 11.38 -23.12 -1.98
N ARG A 248 11.36 -22.72 -0.72
CA ARG A 248 11.34 -23.66 0.42
C ARG A 248 10.02 -24.39 0.59
N LEU A 249 8.93 -23.84 0.04
CA LEU A 249 7.59 -24.39 0.16
C LEU A 249 7.42 -25.65 -0.72
N THR A 250 6.64 -26.59 -0.22
CA THR A 250 6.16 -27.72 -1.01
C THR A 250 5.17 -27.26 -2.08
N PRO A 251 4.93 -28.05 -3.13
CA PRO A 251 3.89 -27.73 -4.13
C PRO A 251 2.50 -27.52 -3.50
N ALA A 252 2.14 -28.31 -2.50
CA ALA A 252 0.84 -28.17 -1.80
C ALA A 252 0.74 -26.85 -1.04
N GLN A 253 1.80 -26.44 -0.34
CA GLN A 253 1.86 -25.17 0.37
C GLN A 253 1.78 -23.97 -0.60
N ARG A 254 2.52 -24.01 -1.72
CA ARG A 254 2.43 -22.97 -2.75
C ARG A 254 1.01 -22.85 -3.32
N ASN A 255 0.39 -23.98 -3.65
CA ASN A 255 -0.97 -24.01 -4.16
C ASN A 255 -1.97 -23.43 -3.14
N LEU A 256 -1.83 -23.75 -1.85
CA LEU A 256 -2.66 -23.17 -0.80
C LEU A 256 -2.49 -21.65 -0.73
N LEU A 257 -1.27 -21.12 -0.74
CA LEU A 257 -1.02 -19.68 -0.74
C LEU A 257 -1.63 -18.99 -1.98
N ASP A 258 -1.49 -19.59 -3.16
CA ASP A 258 -2.08 -19.05 -4.39
C ASP A 258 -3.62 -19.05 -4.34
N GLN A 259 -4.24 -20.11 -3.84
CA GLN A 259 -5.70 -20.21 -3.70
C GLN A 259 -6.25 -19.28 -2.61
N SER A 260 -5.46 -18.94 -1.59
CA SER A 260 -5.86 -18.04 -0.51
C SER A 260 -5.88 -16.55 -0.86
N ARG A 261 -5.44 -16.17 -2.09
CA ARG A 261 -5.43 -14.77 -2.55
C ARG A 261 -6.77 -14.08 -2.39
N ASN A 262 -7.84 -14.71 -2.85
CA ASN A 262 -9.20 -14.15 -2.77
C ASN A 262 -9.64 -13.94 -1.32
N VAL A 263 -9.24 -14.82 -0.40
CA VAL A 263 -9.54 -14.68 1.03
C VAL A 263 -8.86 -13.43 1.58
N TRP A 264 -7.60 -13.20 1.20
CA TRP A 264 -6.86 -12.02 1.65
C TRP A 264 -7.43 -10.72 1.06
N GLU A 265 -7.67 -10.68 -0.24
CA GLU A 265 -8.21 -9.51 -0.94
C GLU A 265 -9.63 -9.15 -0.44
N THR A 266 -10.47 -10.16 -0.19
CA THR A 266 -11.79 -9.97 0.43
C THR A 266 -11.67 -9.40 1.85
N ALA A 267 -10.78 -9.97 2.66
CA ALA A 267 -10.54 -9.48 4.02
C ALA A 267 -10.04 -8.02 4.02
N LEU A 268 -9.12 -7.68 3.11
CA LEU A 268 -8.63 -6.31 2.94
C LEU A 268 -9.76 -5.34 2.58
N ARG A 269 -10.60 -5.69 1.59
CA ARG A 269 -11.76 -4.88 1.19
C ARG A 269 -12.69 -4.63 2.37
N GLU A 270 -13.12 -5.70 3.06
CA GLU A 270 -14.05 -5.61 4.18
C GLU A 270 -13.51 -4.78 5.35
N GLU A 271 -12.23 -4.94 5.68
CA GLU A 271 -11.60 -4.17 6.76
C GLU A 271 -11.42 -2.70 6.40
N ILE A 272 -11.13 -2.38 5.12
CA ILE A 272 -11.03 -1.01 4.63
C ILE A 272 -12.41 -0.33 4.63
N GLU A 273 -13.46 -1.01 4.15
CA GLU A 273 -14.84 -0.49 4.15
C GLU A 273 -15.36 -0.28 5.59
N ARG A 274 -15.05 -1.19 6.51
CA ARG A 274 -15.34 -1.00 7.94
C ARG A 274 -14.57 0.19 8.50
N GLY A 275 -13.32 0.39 8.06
CA GLY A 275 -12.48 1.53 8.39
C GLY A 275 -13.13 2.86 7.97
N ALA A 276 -13.78 2.93 6.81
CA ALA A 276 -14.50 4.11 6.35
C ALA A 276 -15.54 4.57 7.38
N LYS A 277 -16.42 3.66 7.80
CA LYS A 277 -17.45 3.97 8.78
C LYS A 277 -16.89 4.43 10.12
N THR A 278 -15.86 3.75 10.62
CA THR A 278 -15.22 4.16 11.90
C THR A 278 -14.47 5.49 11.77
N GLY A 279 -13.96 5.81 10.58
CA GLY A 279 -13.35 7.09 10.26
C GLY A 279 -14.38 8.24 10.22
N GLU A 280 -15.55 8.01 9.61
CA GLU A 280 -16.67 8.96 9.65
C GLU A 280 -17.12 9.25 11.10
N ASP A 281 -17.25 8.20 11.91
CA ASP A 281 -17.60 8.34 13.33
C ASP A 281 -16.52 9.11 14.12
N ALA A 282 -15.23 8.89 13.83
CA ALA A 282 -14.13 9.62 14.43
C ALA A 282 -14.14 11.10 14.02
N ALA A 283 -14.31 11.38 12.73
CA ALA A 283 -14.43 12.74 12.22
C ALA A 283 -15.59 13.50 12.87
N ALA A 284 -16.75 12.84 13.03
CA ALA A 284 -17.92 13.43 13.69
C ALA A 284 -17.64 13.73 15.19
N ARG A 285 -17.02 12.78 15.92
CA ARG A 285 -16.66 12.99 17.34
C ARG A 285 -15.67 14.14 17.54
N ALA A 286 -14.71 14.28 16.64
CA ALA A 286 -13.70 15.34 16.65
C ALA A 286 -14.22 16.67 16.07
N ALA A 287 -15.48 16.74 15.65
CA ALA A 287 -16.10 17.89 14.98
C ALA A 287 -15.33 18.39 13.74
N ILE A 288 -14.76 17.48 12.97
CA ILE A 288 -14.07 17.76 11.71
C ILE A 288 -15.05 18.44 10.75
N GLN A 289 -14.66 19.57 10.20
CA GLN A 289 -15.48 20.32 9.23
C GLN A 289 -15.35 19.66 7.85
N ILE A 290 -16.41 19.00 7.40
CA ILE A 290 -16.47 18.38 6.07
C ILE A 290 -16.97 19.41 5.05
N THR A 291 -16.19 19.62 3.99
CA THR A 291 -16.51 20.53 2.89
C THR A 291 -16.69 19.74 1.59
N SER A 292 -17.86 19.88 0.96
CA SER A 292 -18.11 19.28 -0.35
C SER A 292 -17.47 20.11 -1.46
N ILE A 293 -16.72 19.46 -2.33
CA ILE A 293 -16.15 20.06 -3.54
C ILE A 293 -17.22 20.06 -4.64
N SER A 294 -17.32 21.16 -5.39
CA SER A 294 -18.31 21.28 -6.47
C SER A 294 -17.97 20.31 -7.63
N PRO A 295 -18.99 19.85 -8.38
CA PRO A 295 -18.75 19.00 -9.56
C PRO A 295 -17.83 19.65 -10.61
N ALA A 296 -17.86 20.97 -10.74
CA ALA A 296 -16.99 21.69 -11.66
C ALA A 296 -15.51 21.64 -11.22
N GLU A 297 -15.23 21.82 -9.93
CA GLU A 297 -13.89 21.70 -9.38
C GLU A 297 -13.38 20.25 -9.44
N GLN A 298 -14.26 19.26 -9.16
CA GLN A 298 -13.94 17.84 -9.31
C GLN A 298 -13.54 17.53 -10.76
N ALA A 299 -14.34 17.92 -11.74
CA ALA A 299 -14.06 17.69 -13.16
C ALA A 299 -12.75 18.36 -13.60
N ARG A 300 -12.49 19.59 -13.11
CA ARG A 300 -11.22 20.28 -13.38
C ARG A 300 -10.02 19.52 -12.79
N PHE A 301 -10.14 19.00 -11.57
CA PHE A 301 -9.10 18.20 -10.96
C PHE A 301 -8.83 16.93 -11.77
N GLU A 302 -9.88 16.20 -12.16
CA GLU A 302 -9.76 14.98 -12.96
C GLU A 302 -9.08 15.21 -14.31
N GLN A 303 -9.39 16.32 -14.97
CA GLN A 303 -8.76 16.69 -16.24
C GLN A 303 -7.25 16.90 -16.06
N LEU A 304 -6.83 17.64 -15.05
CA LEU A 304 -5.42 17.85 -14.72
C LEU A 304 -4.73 16.53 -14.37
N TYR A 305 -5.39 15.72 -13.55
CA TYR A 305 -4.88 14.42 -13.10
C TYR A 305 -4.66 13.45 -14.27
N LEU A 306 -5.61 13.34 -15.19
CA LEU A 306 -5.48 12.48 -16.37
C LEU A 306 -4.39 12.96 -17.34
N ALA A 307 -4.28 14.28 -17.54
CA ALA A 307 -3.24 14.85 -18.39
C ALA A 307 -1.83 14.55 -17.82
N ASP A 308 -1.65 14.69 -16.51
CA ASP A 308 -0.40 14.37 -15.82
C ASP A 308 -0.10 12.86 -15.87
N ALA A 309 -1.12 12.01 -15.64
CA ALA A 309 -0.97 10.56 -15.72
C ALA A 309 -0.50 10.10 -17.11
N GLU A 310 -1.06 10.67 -18.18
CA GLU A 310 -0.63 10.39 -19.55
C GLU A 310 0.82 10.88 -19.80
N ALA A 311 1.15 12.08 -19.31
CA ALA A 311 2.50 12.63 -19.43
C ALA A 311 3.55 11.75 -18.71
N ASN A 312 3.23 11.29 -17.49
CA ASN A 312 4.07 10.38 -16.72
C ASN A 312 4.24 9.03 -17.44
N ALA A 313 3.16 8.49 -18.00
CA ALA A 313 3.19 7.25 -18.80
C ALA A 313 4.11 7.40 -20.04
N ARG A 314 4.00 8.50 -20.76
CA ARG A 314 4.85 8.85 -21.91
C ARG A 314 6.32 9.00 -21.51
N GLY A 315 6.59 9.59 -20.36
CA GLY A 315 7.94 9.81 -19.82
C GLY A 315 8.73 8.52 -19.59
N LEU A 316 8.06 7.39 -19.35
CA LEU A 316 8.71 6.09 -19.16
C LEU A 316 9.43 5.57 -20.42
N ALA A 317 9.14 6.11 -21.60
CA ALA A 317 9.86 5.77 -22.83
C ALA A 317 11.38 6.03 -22.73
N SER A 318 11.80 7.04 -21.94
CA SER A 318 13.21 7.30 -21.66
C SER A 318 13.94 6.17 -20.93
N LEU A 319 13.18 5.28 -20.27
CA LEU A 319 13.66 4.09 -19.58
C LEU A 319 13.44 2.80 -20.40
N GLY A 320 12.99 2.91 -21.65
CA GLY A 320 12.65 1.77 -22.49
C GLY A 320 11.37 1.05 -22.08
N ILE A 321 10.49 1.71 -21.30
CA ILE A 321 9.22 1.17 -20.82
C ILE A 321 8.08 1.81 -21.61
N ASP A 322 7.23 1.00 -22.23
CA ASP A 322 6.01 1.46 -22.89
C ASP A 322 4.89 1.72 -21.87
N GLY A 323 5.03 2.83 -21.14
CA GLY A 323 4.02 3.25 -20.17
C GLY A 323 2.73 3.75 -20.83
N LEU A 324 2.84 4.28 -22.07
CA LEU A 324 1.69 4.80 -22.78
C LEU A 324 0.74 3.68 -23.24
N ASP A 325 1.27 2.52 -23.63
CA ASP A 325 0.45 1.32 -23.89
C ASP A 325 -0.31 0.90 -22.63
N ALA A 326 0.38 0.82 -21.49
CA ALA A 326 -0.25 0.51 -20.21
C ALA A 326 -1.36 1.50 -19.83
N PHE A 327 -1.12 2.81 -20.02
CA PHE A 327 -2.12 3.85 -19.79
C PHE A 327 -3.36 3.67 -20.70
N ARG A 328 -3.16 3.45 -22.00
CA ARG A 328 -4.26 3.23 -22.96
C ARG A 328 -5.09 1.99 -22.62
N LYS A 329 -4.43 0.89 -22.27
CA LYS A 329 -5.11 -0.34 -21.82
C LYS A 329 -5.94 -0.11 -20.57
N ALA A 330 -5.40 0.62 -19.59
CA ALA A 330 -6.16 1.00 -18.40
C ALA A 330 -7.41 1.81 -18.76
N ARG A 331 -7.25 2.85 -19.61
CA ARG A 331 -8.37 3.71 -20.01
C ARG A 331 -9.42 2.97 -20.84
N ALA A 332 -9.01 2.06 -21.71
CA ALA A 332 -9.92 1.22 -22.50
C ALA A 332 -10.71 0.23 -21.65
N SER A 333 -10.14 -0.18 -20.51
CA SER A 333 -10.77 -1.14 -19.60
C SER A 333 -11.82 -0.51 -18.69
N VAL A 334 -11.78 0.80 -18.43
CA VAL A 334 -12.77 1.50 -17.59
C VAL A 334 -13.97 1.93 -18.46
N LYS A 335 -15.15 1.42 -18.15
CA LYS A 335 -16.38 1.75 -18.85
C LYS A 335 -17.04 3.02 -18.27
N PRO A 336 -17.96 3.66 -19.00
CA PRO A 336 -18.63 4.90 -18.54
C PRO A 336 -19.43 4.74 -17.25
N ASP A 337 -19.87 3.53 -16.92
CA ASP A 337 -20.59 3.20 -15.68
C ASP A 337 -19.67 2.80 -14.52
N GLY A 338 -18.34 2.90 -14.71
CA GLY A 338 -17.33 2.51 -13.71
C GLY A 338 -17.05 1.01 -13.63
N SER A 339 -17.71 0.18 -14.44
CA SER A 339 -17.38 -1.24 -14.54
C SER A 339 -16.05 -1.44 -15.29
N ILE A 340 -15.42 -2.59 -15.04
CA ILE A 340 -14.14 -2.93 -15.65
C ILE A 340 -14.31 -4.13 -16.57
N GLU A 341 -13.95 -3.92 -17.83
CA GLU A 341 -13.81 -4.99 -18.83
C GLU A 341 -12.43 -4.85 -19.45
N CYS A 342 -11.60 -5.88 -19.33
CA CYS A 342 -10.25 -5.84 -19.88
C CYS A 342 -10.28 -5.55 -21.38
N GLY A 343 -9.79 -4.37 -21.75
CA GLY A 343 -9.73 -3.89 -23.13
C GLY A 343 -8.34 -4.09 -23.71
N ASP A 344 -8.25 -4.64 -24.92
CA ASP A 344 -7.05 -4.50 -25.74
C ASP A 344 -7.00 -3.07 -26.27
N ALA A 345 -5.88 -2.38 -26.08
CA ALA A 345 -5.67 -1.10 -26.74
C ALA A 345 -5.56 -1.37 -28.25
N ALA A 346 -6.50 -0.81 -29.02
CA ALA A 346 -6.48 -0.88 -30.48
C ALA A 346 -5.27 -0.14 -31.08
#